data_31ac642f359a00023297ab1160078bcc
#
_entry.id   31ac642f359a00023297ab1160078bcc
#
_cell.length_a   1.000
_cell.length_b   1.000
_cell.length_c   1.000
_cell.angle_alpha   90.00
_cell.angle_beta   90.00
_cell.angle_gamma   90.00
#
_symmetry.space_group_name_H-M   'P 1'
#
loop_
_entity.id
_entity.type
_entity.pdbx_description
1 polymer ?
#
loop_
_entity_poly.entity_id
_entity_poly.type
_entity_poly.pdbx_seq_one_letter_code
_entity_poly.pdbx_strand_id
1 'polypeptide(L)'
;MIKDILNRYGKYMILGLILVSLPTLQSMGLIRSGTLQSFGTIIFYGIVALGLNVLLGYSGLISLGTAGFMGFGAYMSAFLTMEMGWPFILSMAASVLLPTAIGVLVGLVSLRLSGMYLAIATLAVAEIFRRMFEEFSFITRGFRGMSSEFPSFFGIQFERDQTFVFMVLLLVGLMVLTDNFIHSSVGRALLTMRASEAAAQAMGINLLKYKLTAFSIATAYAALGGILYAHFVRHTSPEVWNLMLSLQILAVIVIGGLKTIMGPIVGSLVVFGIPAIILPRLPVIGGVPGLAMVFNGILVVVVILFYPNGLVNIVYDIKKLVLFIVGKGKGKEKVAK
;
A
#
# COMPACT_ATOMS: atom_id res chain seq x y z
N MET A 1 7.38 24.95 -16.31
CA MET A 1 8.05 23.98 -15.45
C MET A 1 7.45 23.89 -14.04
N ILE A 2 7.49 24.94 -13.19
CA ILE A 2 6.90 24.89 -11.82
C ILE A 2 5.38 24.70 -11.86
N LYS A 3 4.65 25.38 -12.74
CA LYS A 3 3.20 25.23 -12.93
C LYS A 3 2.79 23.82 -13.39
N ASP A 4 3.58 23.18 -14.23
CA ASP A 4 3.30 21.84 -14.73
C ASP A 4 3.55 20.79 -13.65
N ILE A 5 4.61 20.99 -12.85
CA ILE A 5 4.90 20.18 -11.67
C ILE A 5 3.78 20.31 -10.63
N LEU A 6 3.32 21.53 -10.36
CA LEU A 6 2.24 21.79 -9.41
C LEU A 6 0.90 21.22 -9.88
N ASN A 7 0.60 21.27 -11.17
CA ASN A 7 -0.61 20.66 -11.73
C ASN A 7 -0.59 19.12 -11.66
N ARG A 8 0.58 18.50 -11.83
CA ARG A 8 0.71 17.05 -11.85
C ARG A 8 0.77 16.46 -10.43
N TYR A 9 1.59 17.03 -9.56
CA TYR A 9 1.86 16.48 -8.23
C TYR A 9 1.12 17.21 -7.11
N GLY A 10 0.46 18.34 -7.38
CA GLY A 10 -0.21 19.16 -6.37
C GLY A 10 -1.21 18.39 -5.51
N LYS A 11 -1.93 17.43 -6.11
CA LYS A 11 -2.87 16.56 -5.38
C LYS A 11 -2.16 15.67 -4.33
N TYR A 12 -0.93 15.19 -4.62
CA TYR A 12 -0.15 14.38 -3.68
C TYR A 12 0.45 15.24 -2.57
N MET A 13 0.90 16.46 -2.93
CA MET A 13 1.42 17.43 -1.97
C MET A 13 0.32 17.91 -1.01
N ILE A 14 -0.88 18.20 -1.52
CA ILE A 14 -2.04 18.59 -0.68
C ILE A 14 -2.40 17.47 0.29
N LEU A 15 -2.46 16.23 -0.18
CA LEU A 15 -2.69 15.07 0.69
C LEU A 15 -1.60 14.96 1.77
N GLY A 16 -0.33 15.12 1.38
CA GLY A 16 0.79 15.12 2.33
C GLY A 16 0.68 16.22 3.37
N LEU A 17 0.36 17.45 2.98
CA LEU A 17 0.16 18.58 3.89
C LEU A 17 -0.98 18.34 4.89
N ILE A 18 -2.11 17.80 4.42
CA ILE A 18 -3.24 17.43 5.29
C ILE A 18 -2.80 16.36 6.29
N LEU A 19 -2.07 15.33 5.87
CA LEU A 19 -1.61 14.27 6.77
C LEU A 19 -0.54 14.77 7.75
N VAL A 20 0.39 15.63 7.33
CA VAL A 20 1.42 16.22 8.21
C VAL A 20 0.80 17.15 9.27
N SER A 21 -0.37 17.73 9.03
CA SER A 21 -1.06 18.54 10.05
C SER A 21 -1.74 17.72 11.15
N LEU A 22 -1.91 16.40 11.01
CA LEU A 22 -2.58 15.56 12.01
C LEU A 22 -1.88 15.50 13.38
N PRO A 23 -0.54 15.34 13.48
CA PRO A 23 0.15 15.39 14.77
C PRO A 23 -0.04 16.72 15.50
N THR A 24 0.01 17.85 14.78
CA THR A 24 -0.21 19.17 15.39
C THR A 24 -1.65 19.36 15.87
N LEU A 25 -2.64 18.85 15.12
CA LEU A 25 -4.05 18.83 15.56
C LEU A 25 -4.27 17.94 16.78
N GLN A 26 -3.49 16.84 16.90
CA GLN A 26 -3.52 15.98 18.08
C GLN A 26 -2.91 16.68 19.30
N SER A 27 -1.78 17.38 19.15
CA SER A 27 -1.16 18.13 20.25
C SER A 27 -2.05 19.27 20.78
N MET A 28 -2.91 19.84 19.90
CA MET A 28 -3.94 20.82 20.27
C MET A 28 -5.18 20.19 20.93
N GLY A 29 -5.23 18.87 21.12
CA GLY A 29 -6.36 18.17 21.73
C GLY A 29 -7.60 18.02 20.84
N LEU A 30 -7.54 18.44 19.59
CA LEU A 30 -8.66 18.35 18.63
C LEU A 30 -8.91 16.92 18.14
N ILE A 31 -7.89 16.06 18.20
CA ILE A 31 -7.94 14.68 17.73
C ILE A 31 -7.45 13.73 18.83
N ARG A 32 -8.11 12.59 19.01
CA ARG A 32 -7.73 11.57 20.00
C ARG A 32 -6.43 10.87 19.59
N SER A 33 -5.63 10.46 20.59
CA SER A 33 -4.33 9.77 20.40
C SER A 33 -4.41 8.49 19.57
N GLY A 34 -5.53 7.75 19.58
CA GLY A 34 -5.75 6.56 18.75
C GLY A 34 -5.91 6.84 17.25
N THR A 35 -6.28 8.07 16.89
CA THR A 35 -6.48 8.46 15.48
C THR A 35 -5.18 8.44 14.69
N LEU A 36 -4.07 8.90 15.28
CA LEU A 36 -2.76 8.86 14.63
C LEU A 36 -2.30 7.43 14.33
N GLN A 37 -2.63 6.48 15.23
CA GLN A 37 -2.37 5.04 14.99
C GLN A 37 -3.12 4.54 13.76
N SER A 38 -4.41 4.90 13.64
CA SER A 38 -5.24 4.48 12.51
C SER A 38 -4.73 5.08 11.19
N PHE A 39 -4.33 6.37 11.18
CA PHE A 39 -3.76 6.99 9.99
C PHE A 39 -2.39 6.41 9.63
N GLY A 40 -1.55 6.06 10.62
CA GLY A 40 -0.31 5.34 10.38
C GLY A 40 -0.55 4.00 9.68
N THR A 41 -1.57 3.26 10.13
CA THR A 41 -2.01 2.00 9.49
C THR A 41 -2.42 2.23 8.03
N ILE A 42 -3.18 3.28 7.74
CA ILE A 42 -3.57 3.64 6.37
C ILE A 42 -2.34 3.92 5.50
N ILE A 43 -1.33 4.61 6.03
CA ILE A 43 -0.12 5.00 5.30
C ILE A 43 0.70 3.77 4.91
N PHE A 44 1.08 2.91 5.87
CA PHE A 44 1.95 1.78 5.52
C PHE A 44 1.23 0.74 4.65
N TYR A 45 -0.06 0.44 4.86
CA TYR A 45 -0.80 -0.42 3.94
C TYR A 45 -1.09 0.26 2.59
N GLY A 46 -1.25 1.58 2.57
CA GLY A 46 -1.37 2.36 1.35
C GLY A 46 -0.11 2.28 0.48
N ILE A 47 1.08 2.32 1.09
CA ILE A 47 2.37 2.13 0.39
C ILE A 47 2.44 0.73 -0.21
N VAL A 48 2.09 -0.30 0.55
CA VAL A 48 2.09 -1.68 0.05
C VAL A 48 1.10 -1.85 -1.10
N ALA A 49 -0.11 -1.33 -0.94
CA ALA A 49 -1.14 -1.36 -1.96
C ALA A 49 -0.72 -0.58 -3.22
N LEU A 50 0.06 0.51 -3.09
CA LEU A 50 0.61 1.25 -4.23
C LEU A 50 1.54 0.37 -5.06
N GLY A 51 2.43 -0.40 -4.43
CA GLY A 51 3.30 -1.38 -5.09
C GLY A 51 2.50 -2.52 -5.74
N LEU A 52 1.52 -3.07 -5.03
CA LEU A 52 0.66 -4.12 -5.56
C LEU A 52 -0.20 -3.61 -6.73
N ASN A 53 -0.59 -2.32 -6.73
CA ASN A 53 -1.31 -1.70 -7.85
C ASN A 53 -0.43 -1.58 -9.11
N VAL A 54 0.88 -1.39 -8.98
CA VAL A 54 1.79 -1.50 -10.13
C VAL A 54 1.76 -2.91 -10.70
N LEU A 55 1.82 -3.92 -9.84
CA LEU A 55 1.82 -5.32 -10.26
C LEU A 55 0.47 -5.74 -10.86
N LEU A 56 -0.65 -5.61 -10.13
CA LEU A 56 -1.96 -6.04 -10.61
C LEU A 56 -2.58 -5.01 -11.56
N GLY A 57 -2.52 -3.73 -11.19
CA GLY A 57 -3.16 -2.65 -11.94
C GLY A 57 -2.55 -2.43 -13.31
N TYR A 58 -1.25 -2.42 -13.44
CA TYR A 58 -0.57 -2.09 -14.69
C TYR A 58 -0.02 -3.30 -15.45
N SER A 59 0.44 -4.36 -14.76
CA SER A 59 0.93 -5.57 -15.47
C SER A 59 -0.08 -6.72 -15.53
N GLY A 60 -1.17 -6.67 -14.77
CA GLY A 60 -2.19 -7.72 -14.75
C GLY A 60 -1.79 -8.97 -13.96
N LEU A 61 -0.66 -8.95 -13.24
CA LEU A 61 -0.16 -10.08 -12.49
C LEU A 61 -0.77 -10.09 -11.09
N ILE A 62 -1.39 -11.20 -10.71
CA ILE A 62 -1.96 -11.40 -9.37
C ILE A 62 -0.89 -12.01 -8.46
N SER A 63 -0.66 -11.40 -7.30
CA SER A 63 0.21 -11.95 -6.25
C SER A 63 -0.53 -11.97 -4.91
N LEU A 64 -0.46 -13.11 -4.24
CA LEU A 64 -0.94 -13.32 -2.87
C LEU A 64 0.23 -13.42 -1.87
N GLY A 65 1.44 -13.11 -2.32
CA GLY A 65 2.67 -13.15 -1.53
C GLY A 65 2.96 -11.89 -0.71
N THR A 66 2.14 -10.86 -0.83
CA THR A 66 2.41 -9.52 -0.33
C THR A 66 2.71 -9.48 1.17
N ALA A 67 1.91 -10.18 2.00
CA ALA A 67 2.10 -10.23 3.45
C ALA A 67 3.43 -10.90 3.84
N GLY A 68 3.87 -11.93 3.11
CA GLY A 68 5.15 -12.58 3.35
C GLY A 68 6.35 -11.65 3.13
N PHE A 69 6.33 -10.87 2.05
CA PHE A 69 7.38 -9.87 1.78
C PHE A 69 7.34 -8.69 2.76
N MET A 70 6.14 -8.28 3.22
CA MET A 70 6.01 -7.32 4.33
C MET A 70 6.66 -7.85 5.60
N GLY A 71 6.33 -9.09 5.99
CA GLY A 71 6.90 -9.75 7.16
C GLY A 71 8.42 -9.84 7.07
N PHE A 72 8.95 -10.21 5.90
CA PHE A 72 10.39 -10.29 5.70
C PHE A 72 11.07 -8.93 5.93
N GLY A 73 10.54 -7.84 5.35
CA GLY A 73 11.03 -6.49 5.59
C GLY A 73 10.94 -6.07 7.06
N ALA A 74 9.82 -6.39 7.72
CA ALA A 74 9.58 -6.08 9.13
C ALA A 74 10.59 -6.77 10.06
N TYR A 75 10.73 -8.10 9.94
CA TYR A 75 11.65 -8.87 10.76
C TYR A 75 13.11 -8.54 10.51
N MET A 76 13.49 -8.39 9.24
CA MET A 76 14.86 -8.04 8.88
C MET A 76 15.26 -6.68 9.44
N SER A 77 14.39 -5.67 9.32
CA SER A 77 14.67 -4.34 9.87
C SER A 77 14.72 -4.36 11.41
N ALA A 78 13.79 -5.05 12.05
CA ALA A 78 13.80 -5.20 13.50
C ALA A 78 15.08 -5.90 13.99
N PHE A 79 15.50 -6.97 13.33
CA PHE A 79 16.72 -7.70 13.65
C PHE A 79 17.98 -6.85 13.49
N LEU A 80 18.12 -6.15 12.36
CA LEU A 80 19.29 -5.31 12.09
C LEU A 80 19.39 -4.13 13.05
N THR A 81 18.27 -3.52 13.44
CA THR A 81 18.26 -2.37 14.35
C THR A 81 18.44 -2.80 15.81
N MET A 82 17.73 -3.85 16.26
CA MET A 82 17.67 -4.21 17.69
C MET A 82 18.79 -5.17 18.12
N GLU A 83 19.16 -6.13 17.27
CA GLU A 83 20.19 -7.13 17.64
C GLU A 83 21.58 -6.73 17.11
N MET A 84 21.66 -6.15 15.92
CA MET A 84 22.93 -5.75 15.31
C MET A 84 23.29 -4.28 15.55
N GLY A 85 22.38 -3.45 16.08
CA GLY A 85 22.63 -2.04 16.36
C GLY A 85 22.88 -1.18 15.11
N TRP A 86 22.40 -1.60 13.95
CA TRP A 86 22.58 -0.84 12.71
C TRP A 86 21.78 0.47 12.72
N PRO A 87 22.33 1.56 12.12
CA PRO A 87 21.56 2.76 11.90
C PRO A 87 20.30 2.46 11.06
N PHE A 88 19.17 3.08 11.41
CA PHE A 88 17.88 2.80 10.77
C PHE A 88 17.92 2.91 9.24
N ILE A 89 18.61 3.91 8.67
CA ILE A 89 18.70 4.11 7.21
C ILE A 89 19.35 2.90 6.53
N LEU A 90 20.46 2.39 7.08
CA LEU A 90 21.16 1.21 6.52
C LEU A 90 20.31 -0.05 6.69
N SER A 91 19.68 -0.20 7.86
CA SER A 91 18.74 -1.30 8.12
C SER A 91 17.56 -1.26 7.14
N MET A 92 16.96 -0.10 6.90
CA MET A 92 15.87 0.08 5.94
C MET A 92 16.33 -0.28 4.52
N ALA A 93 17.48 0.20 4.07
CA ALA A 93 18.01 -0.12 2.75
C ALA A 93 18.25 -1.63 2.58
N ALA A 94 18.92 -2.29 3.53
CA ALA A 94 19.16 -3.73 3.51
C ALA A 94 17.84 -4.53 3.55
N SER A 95 16.89 -4.10 4.38
CA SER A 95 15.58 -4.75 4.56
C SER A 95 14.61 -4.52 3.40
N VAL A 96 14.92 -3.62 2.48
CA VAL A 96 14.22 -3.50 1.18
C VAL A 96 14.95 -4.31 0.12
N LEU A 97 16.27 -4.20 0.04
CA LEU A 97 17.07 -4.83 -1.02
C LEU A 97 17.03 -6.35 -0.93
N LEU A 98 17.19 -6.94 0.27
CA LEU A 98 17.24 -8.39 0.43
C LEU A 98 15.90 -9.06 0.07
N PRO A 99 14.74 -8.66 0.63
CA PRO A 99 13.45 -9.22 0.20
C PRO A 99 13.17 -9.00 -1.28
N THR A 100 13.59 -7.86 -1.85
CA THR A 100 13.43 -7.58 -3.28
C THR A 100 14.30 -8.53 -4.13
N ALA A 101 15.53 -8.78 -3.74
CA ALA A 101 16.40 -9.74 -4.41
C ALA A 101 15.81 -11.16 -4.37
N ILE A 102 15.33 -11.59 -3.20
CA ILE A 102 14.60 -12.87 -3.06
C ILE A 102 13.34 -12.85 -3.92
N GLY A 103 12.61 -11.74 -3.95
CA GLY A 103 11.45 -11.55 -4.81
C GLY A 103 11.80 -11.72 -6.30
N VAL A 104 12.93 -11.19 -6.76
CA VAL A 104 13.40 -11.41 -8.14
C VAL A 104 13.66 -12.88 -8.39
N LEU A 105 14.33 -13.60 -7.48
CA LEU A 105 14.59 -15.04 -7.61
C LEU A 105 13.28 -15.84 -7.65
N VAL A 106 12.36 -15.57 -6.74
CA VAL A 106 11.01 -16.15 -6.73
C VAL A 106 10.27 -15.82 -8.03
N GLY A 107 10.36 -14.56 -8.48
CA GLY A 107 9.77 -14.10 -9.72
C GLY A 107 10.31 -14.84 -10.95
N LEU A 108 11.61 -15.08 -11.04
CA LEU A 108 12.21 -15.84 -12.16
C LEU A 108 11.57 -17.22 -12.34
N VAL A 109 11.21 -17.87 -11.25
CA VAL A 109 10.55 -19.18 -11.27
C VAL A 109 9.02 -19.03 -11.46
N SER A 110 8.39 -18.19 -10.64
CA SER A 110 6.92 -18.07 -10.59
C SER A 110 6.34 -17.37 -11.81
N LEU A 111 7.05 -16.42 -12.44
CA LEU A 111 6.55 -15.68 -13.61
C LEU A 111 6.54 -16.49 -14.92
N ARG A 112 7.04 -17.73 -14.90
CA ARG A 112 6.79 -18.71 -15.95
C ARG A 112 5.35 -19.26 -15.91
N LEU A 113 4.69 -19.13 -14.74
CA LEU A 113 3.30 -19.46 -14.55
C LEU A 113 2.42 -18.26 -14.95
N SER A 114 1.22 -18.52 -15.43
CA SER A 114 0.28 -17.49 -15.85
C SER A 114 -1.00 -17.53 -15.00
N GLY A 115 -1.67 -16.38 -14.90
CA GLY A 115 -2.98 -16.27 -14.25
C GLY A 115 -2.99 -16.72 -12.79
N MET A 116 -3.91 -17.62 -12.44
CA MET A 116 -4.12 -18.07 -11.06
C MET A 116 -2.97 -18.91 -10.50
N TYR A 117 -2.20 -19.60 -11.35
CA TYR A 117 -1.05 -20.40 -10.91
C TYR A 117 0.05 -19.51 -10.29
N LEU A 118 0.24 -18.29 -10.80
CA LEU A 118 1.16 -17.32 -10.21
C LEU A 118 0.70 -16.90 -8.82
N ALA A 119 -0.61 -16.66 -8.62
CA ALA A 119 -1.17 -16.30 -7.33
C ALA A 119 -0.92 -17.41 -6.28
N ILE A 120 -1.15 -18.69 -6.67
CA ILE A 120 -0.91 -19.86 -5.81
C ILE A 120 0.59 -19.99 -5.48
N ALA A 121 1.46 -19.83 -6.46
CA ALA A 121 2.91 -19.91 -6.24
C ALA A 121 3.40 -18.81 -5.28
N THR A 122 2.92 -17.57 -5.43
CA THR A 122 3.29 -16.46 -4.53
C THR A 122 2.69 -16.64 -3.13
N LEU A 123 1.50 -17.24 -3.02
CA LEU A 123 0.92 -17.64 -1.73
C LEU A 123 1.80 -18.67 -1.02
N ALA A 124 2.26 -19.70 -1.74
CA ALA A 124 3.13 -20.72 -1.16
C ALA A 124 4.44 -20.10 -0.62
N VAL A 125 5.03 -19.14 -1.35
CA VAL A 125 6.21 -18.41 -0.88
C VAL A 125 5.91 -17.60 0.38
N ALA A 126 4.76 -16.93 0.47
CA ALA A 126 4.38 -16.18 1.66
C ALA A 126 4.20 -17.09 2.88
N GLU A 127 3.59 -18.27 2.69
CA GLU A 127 3.42 -19.26 3.76
C GLU A 127 4.76 -19.86 4.20
N ILE A 128 5.71 -20.09 3.26
CA ILE A 128 7.07 -20.48 3.60
C ILE A 128 7.73 -19.41 4.48
N PHE A 129 7.63 -18.12 4.11
CA PHE A 129 8.17 -17.03 4.93
C PHE A 129 7.52 -16.99 6.32
N ARG A 130 6.19 -17.14 6.40
CA ARG A 130 5.48 -17.16 7.67
C ARG A 130 5.98 -18.29 8.58
N ARG A 131 6.15 -19.49 8.02
CA ARG A 131 6.73 -20.64 8.74
C ARG A 131 8.18 -20.40 9.13
N MET A 132 8.98 -19.78 8.27
CA MET A 132 10.33 -19.37 8.62
C MET A 132 10.34 -18.41 9.83
N PHE A 133 9.39 -17.46 9.89
CA PHE A 133 9.29 -16.56 11.04
C PHE A 133 8.89 -17.28 12.33
N GLU A 134 8.16 -18.38 12.27
CA GLU A 134 7.81 -19.21 13.43
C GLU A 134 8.99 -20.08 13.88
N GLU A 135 9.70 -20.72 12.96
CA GLU A 135 10.73 -21.73 13.26
C GLU A 135 12.13 -21.13 13.55
N PHE A 136 12.54 -20.08 12.86
CA PHE A 136 13.84 -19.44 13.08
C PHE A 136 13.86 -18.57 14.34
N SER A 137 13.51 -19.16 15.48
CA SER A 137 13.35 -18.45 16.76
C SER A 137 14.59 -17.68 17.23
N PHE A 138 15.78 -18.06 16.79
CA PHE A 138 17.04 -17.37 17.12
C PHE A 138 17.16 -15.98 16.43
N ILE A 139 16.46 -15.74 15.31
CA ILE A 139 16.40 -14.42 14.63
C ILE A 139 15.08 -13.72 14.93
N THR A 140 13.96 -14.44 14.85
CA THR A 140 12.62 -13.86 14.86
C THR A 140 11.94 -13.89 16.23
N ARG A 141 12.54 -14.59 17.20
CA ARG A 141 11.97 -14.93 18.52
C ARG A 141 10.70 -15.78 18.43
N GLY A 142 10.46 -16.39 17.25
CA GLY A 142 9.36 -17.32 16.98
C GLY A 142 7.98 -16.69 17.22
N PHE A 143 7.07 -17.41 17.84
CA PHE A 143 5.70 -16.94 18.12
C PHE A 143 5.61 -15.70 19.01
N ARG A 144 6.63 -15.42 19.82
CA ARG A 144 6.66 -14.19 20.64
C ARG A 144 6.81 -12.94 19.79
N GLY A 145 7.34 -13.07 18.58
CA GLY A 145 7.63 -11.96 17.71
C GLY A 145 8.77 -11.07 18.20
N MET A 146 9.05 -10.02 17.44
CA MET A 146 10.10 -9.05 17.74
C MET A 146 9.51 -7.70 18.08
N SER A 147 10.10 -7.04 19.08
CA SER A 147 9.85 -5.63 19.35
C SER A 147 10.82 -4.77 18.52
N SER A 148 10.40 -3.58 18.16
CA SER A 148 11.21 -2.59 17.47
C SER A 148 11.07 -1.24 18.18
N GLU A 149 12.04 -0.37 17.98
CA GLU A 149 11.98 1.01 18.44
C GLU A 149 11.57 1.94 17.29
N PHE A 150 11.19 3.17 17.62
CA PHE A 150 10.98 4.20 16.60
C PHE A 150 12.27 4.44 15.81
N PRO A 151 12.18 4.87 14.54
CA PRO A 151 13.35 5.14 13.73
C PRO A 151 14.33 6.09 14.40
N SER A 152 15.63 5.82 14.29
CA SER A 152 16.69 6.71 14.74
C SER A 152 17.46 7.25 13.53
N PHE A 153 17.64 8.59 13.48
CA PHE A 153 18.42 9.24 12.45
C PHE A 153 19.57 10.01 13.10
N PHE A 154 20.80 9.74 12.69
CA PHE A 154 22.01 10.39 13.20
C PHE A 154 22.12 10.40 14.74
N GLY A 155 21.67 9.32 15.41
CA GLY A 155 21.71 9.19 16.85
C GLY A 155 20.54 9.86 17.59
N ILE A 156 19.62 10.51 16.88
CA ILE A 156 18.39 11.07 17.46
C ILE A 156 17.27 10.07 17.23
N GLN A 157 16.70 9.54 18.31
CA GLN A 157 15.53 8.66 18.24
C GLN A 157 14.28 9.53 17.99
N PHE A 158 13.51 9.16 16.98
CA PHE A 158 12.27 9.84 16.66
C PHE A 158 11.20 9.49 17.70
N GLU A 159 10.32 10.44 17.94
CA GLU A 159 9.06 10.20 18.61
C GLU A 159 8.00 9.68 17.62
N ARG A 160 6.85 9.30 18.14
CA ARG A 160 5.74 8.81 17.33
C ARG A 160 5.28 9.80 16.25
N ASP A 161 5.19 11.07 16.59
CA ASP A 161 4.73 12.15 15.71
C ASP A 161 5.73 12.39 14.58
N GLN A 162 7.02 12.39 14.89
CA GLN A 162 8.10 12.52 13.91
C GLN A 162 8.16 11.31 12.98
N THR A 163 7.97 10.10 13.53
CA THR A 163 7.88 8.87 12.74
C THR A 163 6.70 8.93 11.76
N PHE A 164 5.55 9.44 12.21
CA PHE A 164 4.38 9.62 11.36
C PHE A 164 4.65 10.59 10.21
N VAL A 165 5.28 11.74 10.49
CA VAL A 165 5.66 12.72 9.46
C VAL A 165 6.63 12.09 8.45
N PHE A 166 7.63 11.32 8.91
CA PHE A 166 8.54 10.59 8.04
C PHE A 166 7.78 9.61 7.12
N MET A 167 6.82 8.87 7.65
CA MET A 167 5.98 7.95 6.86
C MET A 167 5.16 8.70 5.80
N VAL A 168 4.61 9.87 6.12
CA VAL A 168 3.87 10.72 5.17
C VAL A 168 4.79 11.21 4.05
N LEU A 169 5.98 11.69 4.37
CA LEU A 169 6.96 12.13 3.37
C LEU A 169 7.38 10.99 2.45
N LEU A 170 7.60 9.80 3.01
CA LEU A 170 7.91 8.60 2.24
C LEU A 170 6.74 8.21 1.32
N LEU A 171 5.50 8.23 1.81
CA LEU A 171 4.30 7.96 1.01
C LEU A 171 4.22 8.91 -0.19
N VAL A 172 4.33 10.23 0.04
CA VAL A 172 4.27 11.24 -1.03
C VAL A 172 5.40 11.03 -2.03
N GLY A 173 6.62 10.78 -1.57
CA GLY A 173 7.76 10.47 -2.42
C GLY A 173 7.52 9.23 -3.30
N LEU A 174 6.98 8.16 -2.71
CA LEU A 174 6.65 6.93 -3.44
C LEU A 174 5.49 7.13 -4.43
N MET A 175 4.49 7.97 -4.11
CA MET A 175 3.42 8.33 -5.05
C MET A 175 3.98 9.06 -6.27
N VAL A 176 4.87 10.04 -6.07
CA VAL A 176 5.54 10.78 -7.17
C VAL A 176 6.42 9.84 -7.99
N LEU A 177 7.19 8.95 -7.33
CA LEU A 177 8.04 7.98 -8.00
C LEU A 177 7.22 7.01 -8.84
N THR A 178 6.11 6.49 -8.30
CA THR A 178 5.18 5.62 -9.01
C THR A 178 4.53 6.34 -10.19
N ASP A 179 4.11 7.60 -10.03
CA ASP A 179 3.53 8.39 -11.12
C ASP A 179 4.52 8.56 -12.30
N ASN A 180 5.78 8.84 -12.00
CA ASN A 180 6.83 8.92 -13.01
C ASN A 180 7.10 7.58 -13.67
N PHE A 181 7.15 6.50 -12.88
CA PHE A 181 7.36 5.15 -13.38
C PHE A 181 6.26 4.73 -14.36
N ILE A 182 5.00 4.96 -14.02
CA ILE A 182 3.85 4.58 -14.84
C ILE A 182 3.83 5.33 -16.17
N HIS A 183 4.23 6.59 -16.18
CA HIS A 183 4.29 7.41 -17.40
C HIS A 183 5.56 7.20 -18.22
N SER A 184 6.51 6.39 -17.75
CA SER A 184 7.74 6.04 -18.46
C SER A 184 7.48 5.02 -19.59
N SER A 185 8.52 4.70 -20.36
CA SER A 185 8.48 3.62 -21.36
C SER A 185 8.16 2.25 -20.73
N VAL A 186 8.62 2.03 -19.49
CA VAL A 186 8.36 0.79 -18.74
C VAL A 186 6.87 0.66 -18.41
N GLY A 187 6.24 1.72 -17.90
CA GLY A 187 4.82 1.71 -17.59
C GLY A 187 3.94 1.46 -18.82
N ARG A 188 4.29 2.05 -19.97
CA ARG A 188 3.60 1.77 -21.23
C ARG A 188 3.75 0.32 -21.68
N ALA A 189 4.95 -0.25 -21.56
CA ALA A 189 5.19 -1.66 -21.87
C ALA A 189 4.37 -2.61 -20.98
N LEU A 190 4.24 -2.29 -19.67
CA LEU A 190 3.39 -3.05 -18.75
C LEU A 190 1.92 -3.02 -19.17
N LEU A 191 1.39 -1.85 -19.56
CA LEU A 191 0.00 -1.73 -20.02
C LEU A 191 -0.25 -2.49 -21.33
N THR A 192 0.70 -2.46 -22.27
CA THR A 192 0.62 -3.24 -23.51
C THR A 192 0.61 -4.75 -23.21
N MET A 193 1.50 -5.20 -22.33
CA MET A 193 1.59 -6.60 -21.90
C MET A 193 0.31 -7.05 -21.19
N ARG A 194 -0.29 -6.19 -20.34
CA ARG A 194 -1.56 -6.48 -19.68
C ARG A 194 -2.71 -6.64 -20.66
N ALA A 195 -2.71 -5.85 -21.75
CA ALA A 195 -3.75 -5.94 -22.78
C ALA A 195 -3.64 -7.23 -23.60
N SER A 196 -2.43 -7.60 -24.04
CA SER A 196 -2.15 -8.86 -24.74
C SER A 196 -0.65 -9.18 -24.67
N GLU A 197 -0.29 -10.28 -24.06
CA GLU A 197 1.10 -10.76 -24.01
C GLU A 197 1.63 -11.10 -25.41
N ALA A 198 0.79 -11.69 -26.28
CA ALA A 198 1.17 -12.04 -27.64
C ALA A 198 1.44 -10.79 -28.50
N ALA A 199 0.59 -9.77 -28.41
CA ALA A 199 0.82 -8.51 -29.11
C ALA A 199 2.08 -7.79 -28.60
N ALA A 200 2.32 -7.80 -27.29
CA ALA A 200 3.53 -7.21 -26.71
C ALA A 200 4.80 -7.90 -27.23
N GLN A 201 4.82 -9.25 -27.30
CA GLN A 201 5.93 -10.00 -27.88
C GLN A 201 6.16 -9.69 -29.35
N ALA A 202 5.09 -9.58 -30.16
CA ALA A 202 5.18 -9.21 -31.56
C ALA A 202 5.79 -7.81 -31.76
N MET A 203 5.59 -6.91 -30.78
CA MET A 203 6.21 -5.57 -30.75
C MET A 203 7.64 -5.56 -30.14
N GLY A 204 8.25 -6.72 -29.88
CA GLY A 204 9.60 -6.86 -29.34
C GLY A 204 9.73 -6.61 -27.83
N ILE A 205 8.60 -6.58 -27.09
CA ILE A 205 8.63 -6.39 -25.64
C ILE A 205 9.03 -7.70 -24.96
N ASN A 206 10.12 -7.67 -24.17
CA ASN A 206 10.56 -8.81 -23.37
C ASN A 206 9.67 -8.97 -22.13
N LEU A 207 8.70 -9.90 -22.18
CA LEU A 207 7.70 -10.11 -21.12
C LEU A 207 8.35 -10.40 -19.77
N LEU A 208 9.37 -11.29 -19.72
CA LEU A 208 10.00 -11.68 -18.46
C LEU A 208 10.64 -10.48 -17.76
N LYS A 209 11.37 -9.66 -18.51
CA LYS A 209 12.01 -8.44 -17.98
C LYS A 209 10.99 -7.50 -17.33
N TYR A 210 9.90 -7.20 -18.01
CA TYR A 210 8.89 -6.26 -17.51
C TYR A 210 8.04 -6.85 -16.38
N LYS A 211 7.70 -8.17 -16.44
CA LYS A 211 7.06 -8.88 -15.33
C LYS A 211 7.92 -8.83 -14.07
N LEU A 212 9.22 -9.13 -14.19
CA LEU A 212 10.18 -9.06 -13.08
C LEU A 212 10.29 -7.65 -12.51
N THR A 213 10.33 -6.63 -13.37
CA THR A 213 10.38 -5.22 -12.91
C THR A 213 9.15 -4.86 -12.08
N ALA A 214 7.94 -5.21 -12.55
CA ALA A 214 6.71 -4.95 -11.80
C ALA A 214 6.68 -5.73 -10.47
N PHE A 215 7.13 -6.98 -10.48
CA PHE A 215 7.20 -7.82 -9.29
C PHE A 215 8.22 -7.28 -8.27
N SER A 216 9.38 -6.83 -8.73
CA SER A 216 10.42 -6.23 -7.88
C SER A 216 9.94 -4.94 -7.20
N ILE A 217 9.20 -4.09 -7.91
CA ILE A 217 8.61 -2.88 -7.32
C ILE A 217 7.57 -3.25 -6.27
N ALA A 218 6.70 -4.22 -6.56
CA ALA A 218 5.69 -4.67 -5.60
C ALA A 218 6.32 -5.25 -4.33
N THR A 219 7.37 -6.06 -4.46
CA THR A 219 8.09 -6.62 -3.30
C THR A 219 8.87 -5.57 -2.52
N ALA A 220 9.49 -4.59 -3.18
CA ALA A 220 10.16 -3.47 -2.52
C ALA A 220 9.18 -2.63 -1.69
N TYR A 221 8.01 -2.30 -2.24
CA TYR A 221 6.99 -1.54 -1.54
C TYR A 221 6.34 -2.35 -0.41
N ALA A 222 6.17 -3.67 -0.59
CA ALA A 222 5.73 -4.55 0.47
C ALA A 222 6.73 -4.58 1.64
N ALA A 223 8.02 -4.74 1.36
CA ALA A 223 9.06 -4.70 2.37
C ALA A 223 9.10 -3.35 3.10
N LEU A 224 9.04 -2.22 2.36
CA LEU A 224 8.95 -0.88 2.95
C LEU A 224 7.76 -0.73 3.90
N GLY A 225 6.57 -1.15 3.48
CA GLY A 225 5.39 -1.11 4.34
C GLY A 225 5.54 -1.98 5.59
N GLY A 226 6.20 -3.14 5.48
CA GLY A 226 6.53 -4.00 6.61
C GLY A 226 7.51 -3.36 7.60
N ILE A 227 8.56 -2.69 7.11
CA ILE A 227 9.51 -1.92 7.92
C ILE A 227 8.78 -0.82 8.69
N LEU A 228 7.95 -0.03 7.99
CA LEU A 228 7.17 1.04 8.63
C LEU A 228 6.18 0.49 9.66
N TYR A 229 5.54 -0.65 9.38
CA TYR A 229 4.71 -1.35 10.34
C TYR A 229 5.50 -1.69 11.60
N ALA A 230 6.64 -2.38 11.46
CA ALA A 230 7.45 -2.83 12.60
C ALA A 230 7.87 -1.67 13.51
N HIS A 231 8.38 -0.58 12.92
CA HIS A 231 8.87 0.57 13.68
C HIS A 231 7.77 1.51 14.19
N PHE A 232 6.61 1.57 13.56
CA PHE A 232 5.49 2.41 14.01
C PHE A 232 4.62 1.70 15.06
N VAL A 233 4.32 0.42 14.86
CA VAL A 233 3.56 -0.42 15.80
C VAL A 233 4.46 -0.90 16.96
N ARG A 234 5.77 -0.96 16.73
CA ARG A 234 6.83 -1.37 17.67
C ARG A 234 6.77 -2.85 18.07
N HIS A 235 6.01 -3.64 17.34
CA HIS A 235 5.94 -5.07 17.54
C HIS A 235 5.55 -5.76 16.23
N THR A 236 6.15 -6.93 15.97
CA THR A 236 5.79 -7.78 14.84
C THR A 236 5.74 -9.23 15.28
N SER A 237 4.70 -9.97 14.88
CA SER A 237 4.53 -11.40 15.15
C SER A 237 4.19 -12.16 13.86
N PRO A 238 4.50 -13.47 13.76
CA PRO A 238 4.24 -14.26 12.56
C PRO A 238 2.75 -14.30 12.16
N GLU A 239 1.86 -14.20 13.13
CA GLU A 239 0.40 -14.25 12.94
C GLU A 239 -0.13 -13.10 12.10
N VAL A 240 0.56 -11.94 12.10
CA VAL A 240 0.15 -10.77 11.31
C VAL A 240 0.33 -11.03 9.80
N TRP A 241 1.37 -11.79 9.42
CA TRP A 241 1.79 -11.95 8.03
C TRP A 241 1.12 -13.12 7.33
N ASN A 242 -0.18 -13.25 7.50
CA ASN A 242 -1.00 -14.34 6.96
C ASN A 242 -1.64 -14.03 5.60
N LEU A 243 -2.27 -15.02 4.99
CA LEU A 243 -3.00 -14.91 3.73
C LEU A 243 -4.09 -13.84 3.80
N MET A 244 -4.79 -13.71 4.95
CA MET A 244 -5.88 -12.76 5.10
C MET A 244 -5.41 -11.33 4.87
N LEU A 245 -4.22 -10.96 5.36
CA LEU A 245 -3.62 -9.65 5.12
C LEU A 245 -3.35 -9.42 3.63
N SER A 246 -2.81 -10.43 2.90
CA SER A 246 -2.61 -10.32 1.45
C SER A 246 -3.91 -10.09 0.70
N LEU A 247 -5.00 -10.78 1.09
CA LEU A 247 -6.33 -10.60 0.52
C LEU A 247 -6.91 -9.21 0.84
N GLN A 248 -6.71 -8.70 2.06
CA GLN A 248 -7.12 -7.35 2.43
C GLN A 248 -6.40 -6.28 1.61
N ILE A 249 -5.09 -6.42 1.39
CA ILE A 249 -4.32 -5.48 0.54
C ILE A 249 -4.79 -5.56 -0.92
N LEU A 250 -5.12 -6.75 -1.41
CA LEU A 250 -5.73 -6.91 -2.73
C LEU A 250 -7.10 -6.22 -2.79
N ALA A 251 -7.93 -6.37 -1.75
CA ALA A 251 -9.20 -5.67 -1.65
C ALA A 251 -9.01 -4.13 -1.64
N VAL A 252 -7.97 -3.62 -0.98
CA VAL A 252 -7.62 -2.18 -0.99
C VAL A 252 -7.52 -1.65 -2.41
N ILE A 253 -6.77 -2.31 -3.30
CA ILE A 253 -6.57 -1.81 -4.66
C ILE A 253 -7.80 -1.98 -5.55
N VAL A 254 -8.62 -3.01 -5.31
CA VAL A 254 -9.88 -3.22 -6.04
C VAL A 254 -10.90 -2.17 -5.62
N ILE A 255 -11.11 -1.98 -4.31
CA ILE A 255 -12.03 -0.98 -3.75
C ILE A 255 -11.58 0.44 -4.11
N GLY A 256 -10.30 0.73 -3.95
CA GLY A 256 -9.74 2.06 -4.23
C GLY A 256 -9.79 2.43 -5.70
N GLY A 257 -9.56 1.48 -6.58
CA GLY A 257 -9.55 1.62 -8.05
C GLY A 257 -8.19 1.30 -8.65
N LEU A 258 -8.18 0.24 -9.46
CA LEU A 258 -7.01 -0.21 -10.21
C LEU A 258 -6.53 0.88 -11.19
N LYS A 259 -5.22 0.88 -11.47
CA LYS A 259 -4.55 1.85 -12.38
C LYS A 259 -4.64 3.31 -11.92
N THR A 260 -4.96 3.59 -10.68
CA THR A 260 -4.97 4.94 -10.13
C THR A 260 -3.95 5.03 -8.99
N ILE A 261 -3.25 6.16 -8.85
CA ILE A 261 -2.25 6.35 -7.80
C ILE A 261 -2.91 6.67 -6.46
N MET A 262 -4.03 7.38 -6.50
CA MET A 262 -4.82 7.71 -5.29
C MET A 262 -5.66 6.53 -4.80
N GLY A 263 -5.97 5.56 -5.68
CA GLY A 263 -6.77 4.38 -5.35
C GLY A 263 -6.28 3.62 -4.12
N PRO A 264 -5.01 3.21 -4.08
CA PRO A 264 -4.45 2.53 -2.91
C PRO A 264 -4.63 3.27 -1.60
N ILE A 265 -4.56 4.60 -1.60
CA ILE A 265 -4.72 5.42 -0.39
C ILE A 265 -6.20 5.47 0.03
N VAL A 266 -7.10 5.72 -0.92
CA VAL A 266 -8.54 5.71 -0.65
C VAL A 266 -9.00 4.32 -0.22
N GLY A 267 -8.52 3.28 -0.88
CA GLY A 267 -8.83 1.90 -0.52
C GLY A 267 -8.30 1.52 0.87
N SER A 268 -7.08 1.92 1.24
CA SER A 268 -6.54 1.67 2.59
C SER A 268 -7.30 2.43 3.67
N LEU A 269 -7.74 3.66 3.38
CA LEU A 269 -8.64 4.39 4.28
C LEU A 269 -9.94 3.63 4.51
N VAL A 270 -10.50 3.04 3.46
CA VAL A 270 -11.78 2.34 3.54
C VAL A 270 -11.65 0.97 4.21
N VAL A 271 -10.66 0.16 3.83
CA VAL A 271 -10.48 -1.22 4.33
C VAL A 271 -9.90 -1.25 5.76
N PHE A 272 -8.95 -0.38 6.06
CA PHE A 272 -8.27 -0.36 7.36
C PHE A 272 -8.68 0.82 8.23
N GLY A 273 -8.87 2.01 7.63
CA GLY A 273 -9.16 3.22 8.39
C GLY A 273 -10.59 3.25 8.92
N ILE A 274 -11.59 3.00 8.09
CA ILE A 274 -13.00 3.05 8.51
C ILE A 274 -13.27 2.05 9.64
N PRO A 275 -12.90 0.75 9.54
CA PRO A 275 -13.09 -0.17 10.65
C PRO A 275 -12.37 0.25 11.92
N ALA A 276 -11.12 0.71 11.82
CA ALA A 276 -10.34 1.13 12.99
C ALA A 276 -10.89 2.38 13.69
N ILE A 277 -11.53 3.28 12.96
CA ILE A 277 -12.04 4.55 13.51
C ILE A 277 -13.50 4.43 13.93
N ILE A 278 -14.34 3.75 13.14
CA ILE A 278 -15.81 3.75 13.31
C ILE A 278 -16.27 2.58 14.18
N LEU A 279 -15.78 1.34 13.94
CA LEU A 279 -16.26 0.16 14.66
C LEU A 279 -16.14 0.30 16.19
N PRO A 280 -15.01 0.77 16.78
CA PRO A 280 -14.89 0.91 18.23
C PRO A 280 -15.85 1.92 18.85
N ARG A 281 -16.50 2.75 18.04
CA ARG A 281 -17.45 3.77 18.50
C ARG A 281 -18.89 3.26 18.55
N LEU A 282 -19.18 2.09 18.00
CA LEU A 282 -20.52 1.49 18.02
C LEU A 282 -20.74 0.75 19.35
N PRO A 283 -21.65 1.23 20.22
CA PRO A 283 -21.73 0.76 21.61
C PRO A 283 -22.18 -0.70 21.76
N VAL A 284 -22.89 -1.25 20.76
CA VAL A 284 -23.46 -2.62 20.83
C VAL A 284 -22.62 -3.62 20.03
N ILE A 285 -21.96 -3.18 18.98
CA ILE A 285 -21.36 -4.07 17.95
C ILE A 285 -19.83 -3.96 17.96
N GLY A 286 -19.26 -2.86 18.47
CA GLY A 286 -17.83 -2.54 18.38
C GLY A 286 -16.89 -3.53 19.06
N GLY A 287 -17.38 -4.35 20.00
CA GLY A 287 -16.59 -5.36 20.71
C GLY A 287 -16.64 -6.78 20.11
N VAL A 288 -17.36 -7.00 19.00
CA VAL A 288 -17.51 -8.33 18.42
C VAL A 288 -16.23 -8.69 17.61
N PRO A 289 -15.49 -9.77 17.99
CA PRO A 289 -14.34 -10.22 17.24
C PRO A 289 -14.72 -10.57 15.80
N GLY A 290 -13.91 -10.16 14.82
CA GLY A 290 -14.15 -10.46 13.40
C GLY A 290 -15.14 -9.53 12.68
N LEU A 291 -15.80 -8.59 13.37
CA LEU A 291 -16.73 -7.66 12.74
C LEU A 291 -16.06 -6.84 11.61
N ALA A 292 -14.81 -6.42 11.79
CA ALA A 292 -14.05 -5.72 10.76
C ALA A 292 -13.89 -6.56 9.48
N MET A 293 -13.73 -7.87 9.61
CA MET A 293 -13.62 -8.80 8.48
C MET A 293 -14.95 -8.93 7.72
N VAL A 294 -16.06 -9.06 8.44
CA VAL A 294 -17.42 -9.08 7.85
C VAL A 294 -17.71 -7.76 7.14
N PHE A 295 -17.41 -6.64 7.80
CA PHE A 295 -17.55 -5.31 7.21
C PHE A 295 -16.75 -5.18 5.90
N ASN A 296 -15.47 -5.58 5.89
CA ASN A 296 -14.63 -5.55 4.70
C ASN A 296 -15.18 -6.45 3.59
N GLY A 297 -15.67 -7.66 3.92
CA GLY A 297 -16.28 -8.57 2.94
C GLY A 297 -17.52 -7.96 2.28
N ILE A 298 -18.44 -7.42 3.07
CA ILE A 298 -19.65 -6.74 2.55
C ILE A 298 -19.26 -5.55 1.69
N LEU A 299 -18.30 -4.75 2.13
CA LEU A 299 -17.85 -3.56 1.43
C LEU A 299 -17.21 -3.90 0.07
N VAL A 300 -16.39 -4.96 -0.01
CA VAL A 300 -15.84 -5.46 -1.28
C VAL A 300 -16.97 -5.81 -2.25
N VAL A 301 -17.97 -6.56 -1.80
CA VAL A 301 -19.12 -6.96 -2.64
C VAL A 301 -19.89 -5.73 -3.13
N VAL A 302 -20.20 -4.81 -2.23
CA VAL A 302 -20.93 -3.57 -2.57
C VAL A 302 -20.16 -2.73 -3.59
N VAL A 303 -18.84 -2.55 -3.39
CA VAL A 303 -18.03 -1.75 -4.32
C VAL A 303 -17.92 -2.41 -5.68
N ILE A 304 -17.72 -3.72 -5.76
CA ILE A 304 -17.63 -4.42 -7.04
C ILE A 304 -18.97 -4.34 -7.81
N LEU A 305 -20.11 -4.43 -7.11
CA LEU A 305 -21.42 -4.38 -7.75
C LEU A 305 -21.79 -2.97 -8.24
N PHE A 306 -21.52 -1.94 -7.44
CA PHE A 306 -21.98 -0.58 -7.74
C PHE A 306 -20.89 0.32 -8.36
N TYR A 307 -19.61 0.04 -8.09
CA TYR A 307 -18.48 0.88 -8.50
C TYR A 307 -17.29 0.04 -9.04
N PRO A 308 -17.48 -0.68 -10.16
CA PRO A 308 -16.46 -1.58 -10.72
C PRO A 308 -15.14 -0.89 -11.07
N ASN A 309 -15.16 0.43 -11.26
CA ASN A 309 -13.97 1.24 -11.54
C ASN A 309 -13.28 1.78 -10.27
N GLY A 310 -13.79 1.43 -9.08
CA GLY A 310 -13.24 1.84 -7.78
C GLY A 310 -13.74 3.21 -7.27
N LEU A 311 -13.60 3.39 -5.95
CA LEU A 311 -14.15 4.56 -5.24
C LEU A 311 -13.51 5.89 -5.63
N VAL A 312 -12.27 5.89 -6.10
CA VAL A 312 -11.62 7.13 -6.57
C VAL A 312 -12.39 7.79 -7.71
N ASN A 313 -13.04 7.00 -8.57
CA ASN A 313 -13.79 7.53 -9.69
C ASN A 313 -15.11 8.19 -9.27
N ILE A 314 -15.67 7.84 -8.10
CA ILE A 314 -16.84 8.51 -7.54
C ILE A 314 -16.60 10.02 -7.39
N VAL A 315 -15.42 10.41 -6.92
CA VAL A 315 -15.07 11.83 -6.74
C VAL A 315 -15.08 12.56 -8.09
N TYR A 316 -14.63 11.90 -9.16
CA TYR A 316 -14.68 12.47 -10.51
C TYR A 316 -16.11 12.54 -11.06
N ASP A 317 -16.91 11.50 -10.81
CA ASP A 317 -18.29 11.43 -11.27
C ASP A 317 -19.17 12.45 -10.55
N ILE A 318 -19.03 12.59 -9.23
CA ILE A 318 -19.71 13.62 -8.43
C ILE A 318 -19.31 15.02 -8.92
N LYS A 319 -18.02 15.27 -9.13
CA LYS A 319 -17.55 16.57 -9.66
C LYS A 319 -18.14 16.86 -11.03
N LYS A 320 -18.23 15.87 -11.92
CA LYS A 320 -18.85 15.99 -13.24
C LYS A 320 -20.36 16.26 -13.13
N LEU A 321 -21.03 15.59 -12.21
CA LEU A 321 -22.46 15.79 -11.94
C LEU A 321 -22.73 17.18 -11.38
N VAL A 322 -21.95 17.65 -10.42
CA VAL A 322 -22.03 19.00 -9.85
C VAL A 322 -21.79 20.06 -10.92
N LEU A 323 -20.76 19.91 -11.74
CA LEU A 323 -20.48 20.82 -12.85
C LEU A 323 -21.62 20.83 -13.88
N PHE A 324 -22.24 19.67 -14.14
CA PHE A 324 -23.40 19.56 -15.04
C PHE A 324 -24.63 20.27 -14.47
N ILE A 325 -24.90 20.12 -13.17
CA ILE A 325 -26.01 20.78 -12.47
C ILE A 325 -25.80 22.30 -12.45
N VAL A 326 -24.58 22.76 -12.08
CA VAL A 326 -24.21 24.18 -12.03
C VAL A 326 -24.18 24.78 -13.43
N GLY A 327 -23.70 24.01 -14.44
CA GLY A 327 -23.69 24.43 -15.85
C GLY A 327 -25.10 24.60 -16.44
N LYS A 328 -26.05 23.73 -16.07
CA LYS A 328 -27.47 23.87 -16.46
C LYS A 328 -28.15 25.09 -15.83
N GLY A 329 -27.71 25.53 -14.63
CA GLY A 329 -28.21 26.76 -14.00
C GLY A 329 -27.84 28.02 -14.78
N LYS A 330 -26.64 28.07 -15.36
CA LYS A 330 -26.18 29.23 -16.17
C LYS A 330 -26.76 29.30 -17.60
N GLY A 331 -27.26 28.16 -18.10
CA GLY A 331 -27.90 28.12 -19.46
C GLY A 331 -29.33 28.64 -19.47
N LYS A 332 -30.05 28.63 -18.32
CA LYS A 332 -31.44 29.15 -18.24
C LYS A 332 -31.53 30.67 -18.07
N GLU A 333 -30.46 31.34 -17.61
CA GLU A 333 -30.45 32.81 -17.52
C GLU A 333 -30.12 33.53 -18.84
N LYS A 334 -29.59 32.84 -19.86
CA LYS A 334 -29.28 33.44 -21.16
C LYS A 334 -30.42 33.37 -22.18
N VAL A 335 -31.54 32.70 -21.85
CA VAL A 335 -32.72 32.61 -22.74
C VAL A 335 -33.87 33.51 -22.26
N ALA A 336 -33.71 34.23 -21.14
CA ALA A 336 -34.70 35.15 -20.56
C ALA A 336 -34.26 36.63 -20.66
N LYS A 337 -33.44 37.00 -21.64
CA LYS A 337 -33.14 38.40 -21.98
C LYS A 337 -33.30 38.61 -23.51
#